data_a03dc8b365db88a3f49fe9b4f74229f4
#
_entry.id   a03dc8b365db88a3f49fe9b4f74229f4
#
_cell.length_a   1.000
_cell.length_b   1.000
_cell.length_c   1.000
_cell.angle_alpha   90.00
_cell.angle_beta   90.00
_cell.angle_gamma   90.00
#
_symmetry.space_group_name_H-M   'P 1'
#
loop_
_entity.id
_entity.type
_entity.pdbx_description
1 polymer ?
#
loop_
_entity_poly.entity_id
_entity_poly.type
_entity_poly.pdbx_seq_one_letter_code
_entity_poly.pdbx_strand_id
1 'polypeptide(L)'
;MQIFIRINSGGTKLSYSDLLLSIATAQWKEKDAREVIHEFVDSINQIGDGFNFNKDIVLKSCLVLADFDVKFKVDNFTKENMIAIEKNWDKTSAAMRASIELVSKLGFSRDNLAATNTIIPIAYFIYKNNFEDSIVKSSHREGDRKAIKEWLARVLLKGTFGGQPDSIYPKMRDLINDNLGKFPLQETIAHYRGGRKSISFSEDDIDSLLDLQYGKAKTYCVLSLLYPGLNSAYKYHQDHIHPQSLFKAKSLSKLGVDAEDIDVFLSEFNKLPNLQLLEATSNIEKSDQEFGEWLDVNFPTLEAKESYLRQNLIATNQSLELTDFLAFIEVRKQYMKEQLVRMLDVKVITVSSEEASA
;
A
#
# COMPACT_ATOMS: atom_id res chain seq x y z
N MET A 1 27.23 -23.39 11.58
CA MET A 1 27.76 -22.60 10.43
C MET A 1 28.62 -23.44 9.47
N GLN A 2 29.60 -24.22 9.91
CA GLN A 2 30.45 -25.07 9.01
C GLN A 2 29.65 -26.12 8.21
N ILE A 3 28.61 -26.73 8.79
CA ILE A 3 27.74 -27.71 8.10
C ILE A 3 26.93 -27.02 6.98
N PHE A 4 26.43 -25.83 7.22
CA PHE A 4 25.68 -25.04 6.22
C PHE A 4 26.55 -24.65 5.02
N ILE A 5 27.80 -24.25 5.26
CA ILE A 5 28.77 -23.94 4.20
C ILE A 5 29.08 -25.18 3.37
N ARG A 6 29.23 -26.36 4.01
CA ARG A 6 29.48 -27.64 3.34
C ARG A 6 28.31 -28.14 2.50
N ILE A 7 27.07 -27.97 2.96
CA ILE A 7 25.86 -28.37 2.22
C ILE A 7 25.65 -27.46 1.00
N ASN A 8 25.95 -26.16 1.12
CA ASN A 8 25.82 -25.21 0.00
C ASN A 8 26.94 -25.32 -1.06
N SER A 9 28.02 -26.03 -0.79
CA SER A 9 29.13 -26.24 -1.74
C SER A 9 28.93 -27.44 -2.69
N GLY A 10 27.93 -28.29 -2.47
CA GLY A 10 27.77 -29.55 -3.20
C GLY A 10 26.34 -29.84 -3.74
N GLY A 11 25.40 -28.89 -3.71
CA GLY A 11 24.01 -29.16 -4.13
C GLY A 11 23.13 -27.93 -4.24
N THR A 12 21.80 -28.10 -4.15
CA THR A 12 20.84 -27.01 -4.14
C THR A 12 21.15 -26.01 -3.03
N LYS A 13 21.36 -24.73 -3.37
CA LYS A 13 21.63 -23.67 -2.38
C LYS A 13 20.45 -23.56 -1.43
N LEU A 14 20.62 -24.03 -0.20
CA LEU A 14 19.67 -23.77 0.88
C LEU A 14 19.62 -22.26 1.16
N SER A 15 18.42 -21.70 1.22
CA SER A 15 18.26 -20.33 1.65
C SER A 15 18.59 -20.19 3.14
N TYR A 16 18.94 -18.99 3.57
CA TYR A 16 19.20 -18.73 4.97
C TYR A 16 17.98 -19.05 5.86
N SER A 17 16.78 -18.83 5.35
CA SER A 17 15.52 -19.19 5.99
C SER A 17 15.29 -20.70 6.10
N ASP A 18 15.82 -21.51 5.17
CA ASP A 18 15.77 -22.99 5.30
C ASP A 18 16.59 -23.46 6.49
N LEU A 19 17.75 -22.83 6.72
CA LEU A 19 18.55 -23.10 7.90
C LEU A 19 17.81 -22.72 9.19
N LEU A 20 17.23 -21.52 9.24
CA LEU A 20 16.48 -21.04 10.41
C LEU A 20 15.25 -21.91 10.69
N LEU A 21 14.52 -22.31 9.65
CA LEU A 21 13.39 -23.24 9.78
C LEU A 21 13.86 -24.61 10.29
N SER A 22 15.02 -25.11 9.83
CA SER A 22 15.58 -26.36 10.31
C SER A 22 15.97 -26.29 11.79
N ILE A 23 16.47 -25.14 12.25
CA ILE A 23 16.75 -24.90 13.67
C ILE A 23 15.44 -24.90 14.48
N ALA A 24 14.41 -24.21 14.01
CA ALA A 24 13.10 -24.21 14.64
C ALA A 24 12.52 -25.63 14.74
N THR A 25 12.54 -26.38 13.64
CA THR A 25 12.07 -27.78 13.59
C THR A 25 12.81 -28.70 14.59
N ALA A 26 14.11 -28.49 14.78
CA ALA A 26 14.88 -29.27 15.72
C ALA A 26 14.65 -28.92 17.22
N GLN A 27 14.02 -27.75 17.48
CA GLN A 27 13.90 -27.19 18.82
C GLN A 27 12.46 -27.17 19.36
N TRP A 28 11.46 -27.08 18.48
CA TRP A 28 10.04 -27.19 18.86
C TRP A 28 9.75 -28.61 19.32
N LYS A 29 8.89 -28.74 20.33
CA LYS A 29 8.61 -30.01 20.98
C LYS A 29 7.15 -30.45 20.85
N GLU A 30 6.23 -29.51 20.80
CA GLU A 30 4.78 -29.76 20.80
C GLU A 30 4.20 -29.72 19.39
N LYS A 31 4.81 -28.96 18.48
CA LYS A 31 4.37 -28.78 17.11
C LYS A 31 5.50 -29.08 16.12
N ASP A 32 5.19 -29.62 14.95
CA ASP A 32 6.14 -29.65 13.83
C ASP A 32 6.27 -28.25 13.23
N ALA A 33 7.35 -27.53 13.55
CA ALA A 33 7.56 -26.16 13.10
C ALA A 33 7.57 -26.06 11.57
N ARG A 34 8.05 -27.07 10.85
CA ARG A 34 8.08 -27.06 9.39
C ARG A 34 6.67 -27.11 8.80
N GLU A 35 5.89 -28.08 9.23
CA GLU A 35 4.51 -28.27 8.79
C GLU A 35 3.67 -27.03 9.12
N VAL A 36 3.65 -26.62 10.38
CA VAL A 36 2.86 -25.50 10.87
C VAL A 36 3.19 -24.17 10.17
N ILE A 37 4.48 -23.89 9.92
CA ILE A 37 4.90 -22.65 9.24
C ILE A 37 4.53 -22.69 7.76
N HIS A 38 4.69 -23.83 7.08
CA HIS A 38 4.31 -23.95 5.67
C HIS A 38 2.79 -23.82 5.49
N GLU A 39 1.99 -24.54 6.26
CA GLU A 39 0.53 -24.43 6.24
C GLU A 39 0.05 -23.01 6.53
N PHE A 40 0.70 -22.34 7.49
CA PHE A 40 0.39 -20.96 7.80
C PHE A 40 0.70 -20.03 6.61
N VAL A 41 1.87 -20.15 5.98
CA VAL A 41 2.24 -19.37 4.78
C VAL A 41 1.22 -19.59 3.67
N ASP A 42 0.85 -20.84 3.40
CA ASP A 42 -0.13 -21.16 2.36
C ASP A 42 -1.50 -20.54 2.68
N SER A 43 -1.94 -20.63 3.94
CA SER A 43 -3.23 -20.10 4.37
C SER A 43 -3.31 -18.57 4.30
N ILE A 44 -2.26 -17.84 4.68
CA ILE A 44 -2.25 -16.37 4.64
C ILE A 44 -2.13 -15.83 3.21
N ASN A 45 -1.53 -16.58 2.30
CA ASN A 45 -1.43 -16.23 0.89
C ASN A 45 -2.75 -16.37 0.12
N GLN A 46 -3.76 -17.04 0.71
CA GLN A 46 -5.10 -17.19 0.14
C GLN A 46 -6.08 -16.11 0.64
N ILE A 47 -5.68 -15.22 1.56
CA ILE A 47 -6.53 -14.16 2.08
C ILE A 47 -6.83 -13.12 1.00
N GLY A 48 -8.11 -12.80 0.80
CA GLY A 48 -8.57 -11.83 -0.20
C GLY A 48 -8.16 -12.22 -1.61
N ASP A 49 -7.58 -11.28 -2.37
CA ASP A 49 -7.05 -11.54 -3.73
C ASP A 49 -5.67 -12.23 -3.72
N GLY A 50 -5.25 -12.66 -2.56
CA GLY A 50 -3.99 -13.35 -2.34
C GLY A 50 -2.79 -12.46 -2.12
N PHE A 51 -1.75 -13.06 -1.55
CA PHE A 51 -0.46 -12.43 -1.26
C PHE A 51 0.71 -13.31 -1.68
N ASN A 52 1.93 -12.81 -1.55
CA ASN A 52 3.18 -13.52 -1.82
C ASN A 52 4.09 -13.47 -0.59
N PHE A 53 3.53 -13.80 0.59
CA PHE A 53 4.34 -13.94 1.80
C PHE A 53 5.17 -15.23 1.75
N ASN A 54 6.32 -15.20 2.33
CA ASN A 54 7.21 -16.35 2.46
C ASN A 54 7.49 -16.68 3.93
N LYS A 55 8.16 -17.79 4.17
CA LYS A 55 8.54 -18.21 5.52
C LYS A 55 9.44 -17.22 6.25
N ASP A 56 10.23 -16.40 5.52
CA ASP A 56 11.11 -15.40 6.12
C ASP A 56 10.34 -14.34 6.89
N ILE A 57 9.22 -13.87 6.31
CA ILE A 57 8.33 -12.91 6.98
C ILE A 57 7.71 -13.52 8.22
N VAL A 58 7.30 -14.79 8.18
CA VAL A 58 6.72 -15.48 9.33
C VAL A 58 7.75 -15.62 10.45
N LEU A 59 8.93 -16.14 10.15
CA LEU A 59 10.02 -16.31 11.13
C LEU A 59 10.49 -14.97 11.70
N LYS A 60 10.60 -13.93 10.86
CA LYS A 60 10.91 -12.57 11.32
C LYS A 60 9.82 -11.99 12.22
N SER A 61 8.57 -12.20 11.87
CA SER A 61 7.44 -11.79 12.72
C SER A 61 7.51 -12.45 14.09
N CYS A 62 7.87 -13.74 14.17
CA CYS A 62 8.04 -14.42 15.44
C CYS A 62 9.07 -13.72 16.33
N LEU A 63 10.23 -13.31 15.77
CA LEU A 63 11.25 -12.56 16.53
C LEU A 63 10.72 -11.18 16.96
N VAL A 64 10.07 -10.46 16.03
CA VAL A 64 9.58 -9.11 16.31
C VAL A 64 8.47 -9.12 17.34
N LEU A 65 7.48 -10.02 17.22
CA LEU A 65 6.33 -10.08 18.13
C LEU A 65 6.71 -10.58 19.54
N ALA A 66 7.76 -11.38 19.64
CA ALA A 66 8.30 -11.86 20.92
C ALA A 66 9.30 -10.89 21.58
N ASP A 67 9.50 -9.69 21.04
CA ASP A 67 10.48 -8.68 21.51
C ASP A 67 11.95 -9.15 21.51
N PHE A 68 12.29 -10.14 20.68
CA PHE A 68 13.68 -10.58 20.51
C PHE A 68 14.44 -9.62 19.58
N ASP A 69 15.77 -9.79 19.46
CA ASP A 69 16.56 -9.02 18.49
C ASP A 69 16.01 -9.26 17.07
N VAL A 70 15.77 -8.18 16.36
CA VAL A 70 15.13 -8.19 15.05
C VAL A 70 16.04 -8.66 13.92
N LYS A 71 17.35 -8.78 14.18
CA LYS A 71 18.30 -9.26 13.18
C LYS A 71 17.98 -10.70 12.81
N PHE A 72 17.72 -10.93 11.55
CA PHE A 72 17.42 -12.26 11.03
C PHE A 72 18.71 -13.08 10.90
N LYS A 73 19.25 -13.56 12.05
CA LYS A 73 20.51 -14.30 12.20
C LYS A 73 20.32 -15.55 13.05
N VAL A 74 21.17 -16.56 12.83
CA VAL A 74 21.16 -17.82 13.58
C VAL A 74 21.25 -17.60 15.09
N ASP A 75 22.02 -16.61 15.52
CA ASP A 75 22.24 -16.30 16.94
C ASP A 75 20.94 -15.90 17.67
N ASN A 76 19.91 -15.49 16.95
CA ASN A 76 18.58 -15.15 17.50
C ASN A 76 17.63 -16.34 17.54
N PHE A 77 17.99 -17.47 16.93
CA PHE A 77 17.21 -18.71 16.93
C PHE A 77 17.77 -19.68 17.96
N THR A 78 18.02 -19.19 19.18
CA THR A 78 18.46 -20.01 20.33
C THR A 78 17.34 -20.94 20.75
N LYS A 79 17.71 -21.96 21.55
CA LYS A 79 16.75 -22.92 22.11
C LYS A 79 15.67 -22.22 22.94
N GLU A 80 16.06 -21.25 23.75
CA GLU A 80 15.20 -20.46 24.63
C GLU A 80 14.19 -19.66 23.81
N ASN A 81 14.67 -18.96 22.77
CA ASN A 81 13.81 -18.18 21.88
C ASN A 81 12.84 -19.08 21.09
N MET A 82 13.30 -20.26 20.65
CA MET A 82 12.44 -21.18 19.90
C MET A 82 11.32 -21.78 20.78
N ILE A 83 11.62 -22.11 22.03
CA ILE A 83 10.59 -22.56 22.99
C ILE A 83 9.58 -21.44 23.25
N ALA A 84 10.05 -20.20 23.41
CA ALA A 84 9.16 -19.06 23.63
C ALA A 84 8.29 -18.77 22.40
N ILE A 85 8.84 -18.88 21.18
CA ILE A 85 8.09 -18.73 19.92
C ILE A 85 7.03 -19.81 19.79
N GLU A 86 7.37 -21.09 20.03
CA GLU A 86 6.42 -22.20 19.98
C GLU A 86 5.25 -21.96 20.93
N LYS A 87 5.55 -21.62 22.19
CA LYS A 87 4.54 -21.35 23.21
C LYS A 87 3.57 -20.20 22.82
N ASN A 88 4.06 -19.20 22.10
CA ASN A 88 3.28 -18.04 21.70
C ASN A 88 2.78 -18.12 20.24
N TRP A 89 2.98 -19.27 19.57
CA TRP A 89 2.68 -19.43 18.15
C TRP A 89 1.21 -19.09 17.81
N ASP A 90 0.28 -19.59 18.58
CA ASP A 90 -1.15 -19.40 18.29
C ASP A 90 -1.54 -17.93 18.33
N LYS A 91 -1.03 -17.16 19.30
CA LYS A 91 -1.25 -15.71 19.37
C LYS A 91 -0.50 -14.96 18.25
N THR A 92 0.73 -15.36 17.97
CA THR A 92 1.54 -14.76 16.91
C THR A 92 0.89 -14.94 15.54
N SER A 93 0.48 -16.16 15.23
CA SER A 93 -0.18 -16.47 13.95
C SER A 93 -1.55 -15.79 13.82
N ALA A 94 -2.33 -15.69 14.90
CA ALA A 94 -3.59 -14.94 14.92
C ALA A 94 -3.37 -13.44 14.64
N ALA A 95 -2.40 -12.79 15.29
CA ALA A 95 -2.08 -11.38 15.05
C ALA A 95 -1.58 -11.12 13.63
N MET A 96 -0.73 -12.00 13.08
CA MET A 96 -0.30 -11.92 11.68
C MET A 96 -1.48 -12.08 10.72
N ARG A 97 -2.34 -13.08 10.92
CA ARG A 97 -3.54 -13.29 10.11
C ARG A 97 -4.44 -12.06 10.13
N ALA A 98 -4.74 -11.53 11.31
CA ALA A 98 -5.57 -10.33 11.46
C ALA A 98 -4.96 -9.09 10.77
N SER A 99 -3.64 -8.94 10.80
CA SER A 99 -2.94 -7.86 10.08
C SER A 99 -3.08 -8.00 8.56
N ILE A 100 -2.97 -9.21 8.02
CA ILE A 100 -3.10 -9.50 6.59
C ILE A 100 -4.55 -9.34 6.13
N GLU A 101 -5.52 -9.83 6.91
CA GLU A 101 -6.95 -9.61 6.67
C GLU A 101 -7.30 -8.12 6.66
N LEU A 102 -6.74 -7.34 7.60
CA LEU A 102 -6.92 -5.89 7.60
C LEU A 102 -6.36 -5.26 6.33
N VAL A 103 -5.12 -5.58 5.96
CA VAL A 103 -4.47 -5.03 4.77
C VAL A 103 -5.19 -5.43 3.49
N SER A 104 -5.72 -6.66 3.42
CA SER A 104 -6.60 -7.10 2.33
C SER A 104 -7.87 -6.25 2.25
N LYS A 105 -8.54 -5.99 3.38
CA LYS A 105 -9.74 -5.12 3.43
C LYS A 105 -9.45 -3.66 3.10
N LEU A 106 -8.21 -3.21 3.24
CA LEU A 106 -7.77 -1.90 2.79
C LEU A 106 -7.50 -1.86 1.26
N GLY A 107 -7.73 -2.97 0.55
CA GLY A 107 -7.59 -3.09 -0.89
C GLY A 107 -6.21 -3.51 -1.37
N PHE A 108 -5.33 -3.96 -0.48
CA PHE A 108 -4.00 -4.45 -0.85
C PHE A 108 -3.98 -5.95 -1.09
N SER A 109 -3.16 -6.37 -2.04
CA SER A 109 -2.96 -7.76 -2.45
C SER A 109 -1.53 -7.97 -2.96
N ARG A 110 -1.25 -9.14 -3.53
CA ARG A 110 0.03 -9.43 -4.21
C ARG A 110 0.40 -8.44 -5.30
N ASP A 111 -0.59 -7.80 -5.92
CA ASP A 111 -0.38 -6.95 -7.10
C ASP A 111 0.05 -5.52 -6.73
N ASN A 112 -0.26 -5.07 -5.50
CA ASN A 112 -0.06 -3.68 -5.10
C ASN A 112 0.62 -3.48 -3.74
N LEU A 113 0.79 -4.52 -2.91
CA LEU A 113 1.57 -4.46 -1.68
C LEU A 113 3.07 -4.57 -1.98
N ALA A 114 3.69 -3.47 -2.38
CA ALA A 114 5.09 -3.43 -2.82
C ALA A 114 6.12 -3.82 -1.74
N ALA A 115 5.77 -3.76 -0.46
CA ALA A 115 6.65 -4.08 0.66
C ALA A 115 5.93 -4.96 1.70
N THR A 116 6.05 -6.27 1.56
CA THR A 116 5.41 -7.25 2.44
C THR A 116 5.83 -7.14 3.90
N ASN A 117 7.04 -6.64 4.18
CA ASN A 117 7.55 -6.39 5.53
C ASN A 117 6.76 -5.35 6.35
N THR A 118 5.91 -4.55 5.71
CA THR A 118 5.01 -3.59 6.39
C THR A 118 3.96 -4.27 7.26
N ILE A 119 3.67 -5.54 7.02
CA ILE A 119 2.75 -6.34 7.85
C ILE A 119 3.26 -6.48 9.29
N ILE A 120 4.58 -6.54 9.50
CA ILE A 120 5.18 -6.87 10.80
C ILE A 120 4.84 -5.83 11.88
N PRO A 121 5.01 -4.50 11.68
CA PRO A 121 4.60 -3.51 12.67
C PRO A 121 3.09 -3.50 12.95
N ILE A 122 2.26 -3.79 11.93
CA ILE A 122 0.81 -3.90 12.11
C ILE A 122 0.47 -5.11 12.98
N ALA A 123 1.08 -6.27 12.69
CA ALA A 123 0.91 -7.48 13.50
C ALA A 123 1.40 -7.27 14.93
N TYR A 124 2.53 -6.56 15.13
CA TYR A 124 3.02 -6.22 16.46
C TYR A 124 2.04 -5.35 17.25
N PHE A 125 1.45 -4.33 16.62
CA PHE A 125 0.41 -3.50 17.23
C PHE A 125 -0.81 -4.34 17.65
N ILE A 126 -1.28 -5.22 16.79
CA ILE A 126 -2.41 -6.13 17.08
C ILE A 126 -2.07 -7.05 18.24
N TYR A 127 -0.90 -7.69 18.19
CA TYR A 127 -0.40 -8.62 19.20
C TYR A 127 -0.30 -7.99 20.60
N LYS A 128 0.30 -6.80 20.69
CA LYS A 128 0.51 -6.10 21.96
C LYS A 128 -0.79 -5.65 22.62
N ASN A 129 -1.80 -5.34 21.83
CA ASN A 129 -3.08 -4.84 22.29
C ASN A 129 -4.16 -5.93 22.40
N ASN A 130 -3.88 -7.18 22.03
CA ASN A 130 -4.86 -8.28 21.94
C ASN A 130 -6.08 -7.90 21.06
N PHE A 131 -5.79 -7.38 19.85
CA PHE A 131 -6.82 -6.93 18.92
C PHE A 131 -7.09 -7.92 17.78
N GLU A 132 -6.62 -9.15 17.88
CA GLU A 132 -6.72 -10.18 16.84
C GLU A 132 -8.16 -10.36 16.33
N ASP A 133 -9.14 -10.39 17.24
CA ASP A 133 -10.56 -10.57 16.89
C ASP A 133 -11.29 -9.26 16.57
N SER A 134 -10.76 -8.11 16.98
CA SER A 134 -11.47 -6.83 16.95
C SER A 134 -11.00 -5.88 15.84
N ILE A 135 -9.73 -5.90 15.47
CA ILE A 135 -9.13 -4.91 14.56
C ILE A 135 -9.84 -4.82 13.21
N VAL A 136 -10.31 -5.96 12.70
CA VAL A 136 -10.93 -6.06 11.37
C VAL A 136 -12.42 -5.69 11.40
N LYS A 137 -13.15 -6.03 12.48
CA LYS A 137 -14.61 -6.01 12.50
C LYS A 137 -15.21 -4.95 13.42
N SER A 138 -14.55 -4.62 14.54
CA SER A 138 -15.13 -3.73 15.56
C SER A 138 -15.14 -2.27 15.10
N SER A 139 -16.27 -1.59 15.27
CA SER A 139 -16.40 -0.14 15.02
C SER A 139 -15.46 0.69 15.92
N HIS A 140 -15.18 0.22 17.14
CA HIS A 140 -14.26 0.89 18.06
C HIS A 140 -12.81 0.96 17.53
N ARG A 141 -12.47 0.13 16.53
CA ARG A 141 -11.14 0.10 15.88
C ARG A 141 -11.11 0.87 14.56
N GLU A 142 -12.14 1.62 14.21
CA GLU A 142 -12.16 2.39 12.99
C GLU A 142 -11.04 3.44 12.93
N GLY A 143 -10.77 4.12 14.04
CA GLY A 143 -9.67 5.08 14.14
C GLY A 143 -8.31 4.44 13.89
N ASP A 144 -8.08 3.24 14.47
CA ASP A 144 -6.85 2.49 14.26
C ASP A 144 -6.71 2.02 12.79
N ARG A 145 -7.80 1.53 12.18
CA ARG A 145 -7.80 1.14 10.76
C ARG A 145 -7.48 2.33 9.83
N LYS A 146 -8.03 3.51 10.10
CA LYS A 146 -7.71 4.74 9.35
C LYS A 146 -6.23 5.12 9.51
N ALA A 147 -5.72 5.10 10.74
CA ALA A 147 -4.32 5.40 11.03
C ALA A 147 -3.37 4.39 10.38
N ILE A 148 -3.70 3.09 10.43
CA ILE A 148 -2.91 2.03 9.77
C ILE A 148 -2.95 2.21 8.25
N LYS A 149 -4.10 2.51 7.65
CA LYS A 149 -4.23 2.77 6.21
C LYS A 149 -3.33 3.93 5.78
N GLU A 150 -3.38 5.05 6.50
CA GLU A 150 -2.56 6.22 6.21
C GLU A 150 -1.07 5.92 6.40
N TRP A 151 -0.69 5.27 7.50
CA TRP A 151 0.69 4.85 7.75
C TRP A 151 1.20 3.93 6.63
N LEU A 152 0.43 2.91 6.26
CA LEU A 152 0.77 1.96 5.21
C LEU A 152 0.99 2.67 3.86
N ALA A 153 0.08 3.57 3.50
CA ALA A 153 0.21 4.36 2.28
C ALA A 153 1.49 5.20 2.29
N ARG A 154 1.76 5.92 3.39
CA ARG A 154 2.96 6.75 3.54
C ARG A 154 4.25 5.93 3.39
N VAL A 155 4.35 4.79 4.08
CA VAL A 155 5.56 3.96 4.04
C VAL A 155 5.76 3.29 2.67
N LEU A 156 4.68 2.92 1.97
CA LEU A 156 4.75 2.36 0.63
C LEU A 156 5.16 3.41 -0.41
N LEU A 157 4.56 4.59 -0.36
CA LEU A 157 4.87 5.69 -1.28
C LEU A 157 6.30 6.19 -1.11
N LYS A 158 6.76 6.36 0.12
CA LYS A 158 8.14 6.76 0.43
C LYS A 158 9.16 5.63 0.29
N GLY A 159 8.72 4.36 0.14
CA GLY A 159 9.61 3.21 0.06
C GLY A 159 10.42 2.97 1.34
N THR A 160 9.88 3.35 2.49
CA THR A 160 10.57 3.34 3.80
C THR A 160 11.08 1.95 4.19
N PHE A 161 10.36 0.90 3.80
CA PHE A 161 10.74 -0.51 4.03
C PHE A 161 11.69 -1.09 2.97
N GLY A 162 12.12 -0.29 1.99
CA GLY A 162 13.17 -0.68 1.05
C GLY A 162 14.55 -0.74 1.72
N GLY A 163 15.43 -1.62 1.22
CA GLY A 163 16.79 -1.79 1.72
C GLY A 163 16.86 -2.54 3.06
N GLN A 164 17.05 -1.84 4.18
CA GLN A 164 17.18 -2.44 5.51
C GLN A 164 15.96 -2.17 6.40
N PRO A 165 14.90 -2.99 6.32
CA PRO A 165 13.70 -2.82 7.14
C PRO A 165 13.93 -3.08 8.63
N ASP A 166 14.96 -3.85 8.99
CA ASP A 166 15.30 -4.21 10.37
C ASP A 166 15.57 -2.99 11.27
N SER A 167 16.01 -1.87 10.69
CA SER A 167 16.23 -0.62 11.44
C SER A 167 14.94 0.07 11.90
N ILE A 168 13.79 -0.34 11.36
CA ILE A 168 12.48 0.27 11.65
C ILE A 168 11.82 -0.42 12.85
N TYR A 169 11.94 -1.74 12.96
CA TYR A 169 11.20 -2.52 13.95
C TYR A 169 11.45 -2.14 15.41
N PRO A 170 12.70 -1.90 15.87
CA PRO A 170 12.94 -1.53 17.27
C PRO A 170 12.16 -0.26 17.62
N LYS A 171 12.26 0.77 16.79
CA LYS A 171 11.56 2.04 17.06
C LYS A 171 10.05 1.93 16.95
N MET A 172 9.54 1.12 16.00
CA MET A 172 8.09 0.87 15.93
C MET A 172 7.58 0.13 17.16
N ARG A 173 8.37 -0.78 17.73
CA ARG A 173 8.05 -1.43 19.02
C ARG A 173 7.93 -0.39 20.14
N ASP A 174 8.92 0.49 20.28
CA ASP A 174 8.90 1.53 21.32
C ASP A 174 7.66 2.39 21.17
N LEU A 175 7.41 2.94 19.97
CA LEU A 175 6.26 3.80 19.70
C LEU A 175 4.92 3.09 19.96
N ILE A 176 4.80 1.81 19.62
CA ILE A 176 3.58 1.04 19.89
C ILE A 176 3.42 0.77 21.40
N ASN A 177 4.49 0.42 22.10
CA ASN A 177 4.45 0.18 23.54
C ASN A 177 4.14 1.45 24.34
N ASP A 178 4.66 2.61 23.89
CA ASP A 178 4.39 3.91 24.50
C ASP A 178 2.94 4.40 24.22
N ASN A 179 2.24 3.80 23.24
CA ASN A 179 0.90 4.21 22.79
C ASN A 179 -0.09 3.03 22.75
N LEU A 180 -0.09 2.18 23.78
CA LEU A 180 -1.02 1.06 23.84
C LEU A 180 -2.47 1.52 23.66
N GLY A 181 -3.26 0.74 22.92
CA GLY A 181 -4.66 1.01 22.63
C GLY A 181 -4.91 1.86 21.38
N LYS A 182 -3.89 2.54 20.82
CA LYS A 182 -4.00 3.39 19.63
C LYS A 182 -2.78 3.24 18.72
N PHE A 183 -3.00 3.13 17.41
CA PHE A 183 -1.88 3.05 16.45
C PHE A 183 -1.12 4.40 16.39
N PRO A 184 0.22 4.43 16.60
CA PRO A 184 1.01 5.65 16.81
C PRO A 184 1.41 6.31 15.48
N LEU A 185 0.44 6.75 14.68
CA LEU A 185 0.70 7.37 13.38
C LEU A 185 1.48 8.67 13.50
N GLN A 186 1.00 9.59 14.35
CA GLN A 186 1.60 10.94 14.47
C GLN A 186 2.99 10.87 15.09
N GLU A 187 3.17 10.01 16.07
CA GLU A 187 4.45 9.75 16.72
C GLU A 187 5.47 9.17 15.72
N THR A 188 5.00 8.29 14.83
CA THR A 188 5.82 7.71 13.76
C THR A 188 6.23 8.78 12.74
N ILE A 189 5.29 9.63 12.30
CA ILE A 189 5.57 10.74 11.39
C ILE A 189 6.59 11.69 12.01
N ALA A 190 6.38 12.07 13.27
CA ALA A 190 7.27 12.99 13.99
C ALA A 190 8.68 12.41 14.15
N HIS A 191 8.79 11.14 14.55
CA HIS A 191 10.08 10.47 14.76
C HIS A 191 10.95 10.40 13.51
N TYR A 192 10.35 10.04 12.37
CA TYR A 192 11.11 9.85 11.12
C TYR A 192 11.27 11.13 10.28
N ARG A 193 10.71 12.26 10.71
CA ARG A 193 10.77 13.54 9.99
C ARG A 193 12.22 13.96 9.70
N GLY A 194 12.49 14.32 8.44
CA GLY A 194 13.81 14.78 7.99
C GLY A 194 14.88 13.69 7.84
N GLY A 195 14.62 12.46 8.27
CA GLY A 195 15.54 11.34 8.13
C GLY A 195 15.36 10.56 6.82
N ARG A 196 16.29 9.63 6.54
CA ARG A 196 16.22 8.73 5.36
C ARG A 196 14.97 7.83 5.34
N LYS A 197 14.36 7.60 6.48
CA LYS A 197 13.13 6.81 6.65
C LYS A 197 11.89 7.69 6.86
N SER A 198 11.98 8.97 6.48
CA SER A 198 10.86 9.91 6.58
C SER A 198 9.64 9.39 5.83
N ILE A 199 8.48 9.55 6.48
CA ILE A 199 7.16 9.29 5.93
C ILE A 199 6.33 10.58 5.81
N SER A 200 6.99 11.75 5.99
CA SER A 200 6.44 13.06 5.71
C SER A 200 6.56 13.39 4.22
N PHE A 201 5.67 14.24 3.73
CA PHE A 201 5.64 14.67 2.33
C PHE A 201 5.88 16.18 2.22
N SER A 202 6.56 16.61 1.16
CA SER A 202 6.71 17.98 0.69
C SER A 202 5.79 18.22 -0.52
N GLU A 203 5.70 19.46 -0.99
CA GLU A 203 4.98 19.78 -2.23
C GLU A 203 5.62 19.08 -3.44
N ASP A 204 6.95 19.05 -3.54
CA ASP A 204 7.67 18.35 -4.62
C ASP A 204 7.36 16.84 -4.63
N ASP A 205 7.20 16.23 -3.43
CA ASP A 205 6.77 14.84 -3.33
C ASP A 205 5.38 14.68 -3.94
N ILE A 206 4.44 15.59 -3.64
CA ILE A 206 3.07 15.54 -4.18
C ILE A 206 3.09 15.67 -5.71
N ASP A 207 3.85 16.63 -6.24
CA ASP A 207 3.97 16.81 -7.70
C ASP A 207 4.53 15.53 -8.36
N SER A 208 5.53 14.90 -7.74
CA SER A 208 6.06 13.61 -8.20
C SER A 208 5.03 12.47 -8.16
N LEU A 209 4.09 12.48 -7.21
CA LEU A 209 3.00 11.50 -7.15
C LEU A 209 2.03 11.66 -8.32
N LEU A 210 1.77 12.88 -8.79
CA LEU A 210 0.88 13.17 -9.91
C LEU A 210 1.41 12.64 -11.24
N ASP A 211 2.73 12.43 -11.37
CA ASP A 211 3.38 11.84 -12.55
C ASP A 211 3.42 10.30 -12.55
N LEU A 212 2.87 9.64 -11.52
CA LEU A 212 2.85 8.19 -11.44
C LEU A 212 2.06 7.57 -12.60
N GLN A 213 2.61 6.50 -13.16
CA GLN A 213 2.09 5.81 -14.34
C GLN A 213 1.13 4.69 -13.96
N TYR A 214 0.19 4.39 -14.85
CA TYR A 214 -0.70 3.23 -14.78
C TYR A 214 0.05 1.92 -14.50
N GLY A 215 -0.61 1.00 -13.79
CA GLY A 215 -0.10 -0.34 -13.51
C GLY A 215 0.98 -0.40 -12.43
N LYS A 216 1.36 0.71 -11.80
CA LYS A 216 2.32 0.70 -10.70
C LYS A 216 1.63 0.55 -9.35
N ALA A 217 2.24 -0.20 -8.44
CA ALA A 217 1.74 -0.36 -7.07
C ALA A 217 1.58 0.98 -6.34
N LYS A 218 2.51 1.92 -6.54
CA LYS A 218 2.41 3.28 -5.97
C LYS A 218 1.20 4.04 -6.50
N THR A 219 0.87 3.90 -7.78
CA THR A 219 -0.31 4.53 -8.40
C THR A 219 -1.58 4.03 -7.73
N TYR A 220 -1.72 2.71 -7.53
CA TYR A 220 -2.83 2.15 -6.77
C TYR A 220 -2.89 2.72 -5.35
N CYS A 221 -1.74 2.83 -4.69
CA CYS A 221 -1.64 3.35 -3.33
C CYS A 221 -2.15 4.80 -3.25
N VAL A 222 -1.75 5.69 -4.17
CA VAL A 222 -2.24 7.07 -4.21
C VAL A 222 -3.74 7.11 -4.49
N LEU A 223 -4.21 6.37 -5.49
CA LEU A 223 -5.63 6.29 -5.79
C LEU A 223 -6.43 5.79 -4.58
N SER A 224 -5.94 4.79 -3.85
CA SER A 224 -6.62 4.28 -2.65
C SER A 224 -6.73 5.32 -1.52
N LEU A 225 -5.83 6.29 -1.44
CA LEU A 225 -5.95 7.43 -0.54
C LEU A 225 -7.02 8.40 -1.03
N LEU A 226 -6.99 8.76 -2.31
CA LEU A 226 -7.92 9.71 -2.93
C LEU A 226 -9.38 9.22 -2.91
N TYR A 227 -9.60 7.90 -2.77
CA TYR A 227 -10.91 7.27 -2.72
C TYR A 227 -11.18 6.62 -1.34
N PRO A 228 -11.38 7.41 -0.27
CA PRO A 228 -11.52 6.87 1.09
C PRO A 228 -12.79 6.07 1.32
N GLY A 229 -13.82 6.25 0.47
CA GLY A 229 -15.12 5.61 0.56
C GLY A 229 -15.26 4.26 -0.17
N LEU A 230 -14.18 3.69 -0.69
CA LEU A 230 -14.24 2.41 -1.37
C LEU A 230 -14.79 1.30 -0.46
N ASN A 231 -15.76 0.56 -0.97
CA ASN A 231 -16.33 -0.58 -0.27
C ASN A 231 -15.38 -1.79 -0.36
N SER A 232 -14.83 -2.20 0.76
CA SER A 232 -13.88 -3.32 0.85
C SER A 232 -14.46 -4.70 0.46
N ALA A 233 -15.76 -4.78 0.15
CA ALA A 233 -16.38 -6.00 -0.37
C ALA A 233 -16.13 -6.20 -1.88
N TYR A 234 -15.70 -5.15 -2.58
CA TYR A 234 -15.46 -5.17 -4.02
C TYR A 234 -13.98 -5.05 -4.35
N LYS A 235 -13.60 -5.65 -5.47
CA LYS A 235 -12.28 -5.50 -6.05
C LYS A 235 -12.26 -4.27 -6.97
N TYR A 236 -11.22 -3.46 -6.82
CA TYR A 236 -11.01 -2.27 -7.64
C TYR A 236 -9.76 -2.41 -8.48
N HIS A 237 -9.87 -1.98 -9.73
CA HIS A 237 -8.75 -1.90 -10.67
C HIS A 237 -8.40 -0.45 -10.97
N GLN A 238 -7.14 -0.20 -11.30
CA GLN A 238 -6.75 1.04 -11.95
C GLN A 238 -7.40 1.06 -13.34
N ASP A 239 -8.09 2.12 -13.66
CA ASP A 239 -8.76 2.33 -14.94
C ASP A 239 -8.37 3.70 -15.50
N HIS A 240 -8.26 3.78 -16.83
CA HIS A 240 -8.11 5.06 -17.52
C HIS A 240 -9.47 5.72 -17.69
N ILE A 241 -9.64 6.96 -17.22
CA ILE A 241 -10.89 7.72 -17.42
C ILE A 241 -11.15 7.85 -18.91
N HIS A 242 -10.22 8.49 -19.66
CA HIS A 242 -10.19 8.42 -21.11
C HIS A 242 -9.41 7.19 -21.55
N PRO A 243 -10.04 6.22 -22.24
CA PRO A 243 -9.44 4.93 -22.53
C PRO A 243 -8.14 5.00 -23.31
N GLN A 244 -7.16 4.19 -22.92
CA GLN A 244 -5.83 4.12 -23.54
C GLN A 244 -5.90 3.87 -25.06
N SER A 245 -6.89 3.11 -25.53
CA SER A 245 -7.06 2.75 -26.95
C SER A 245 -7.23 3.97 -27.86
N LEU A 246 -7.72 5.08 -27.32
CA LEU A 246 -7.95 6.33 -28.04
C LEU A 246 -6.68 7.13 -28.28
N PHE A 247 -5.64 6.93 -27.46
CA PHE A 247 -4.37 7.67 -27.53
C PHE A 247 -3.40 7.07 -28.55
N LYS A 248 -3.76 7.21 -29.82
CA LYS A 248 -2.88 6.88 -30.97
C LYS A 248 -2.76 8.13 -31.82
N ALA A 249 -1.55 8.52 -32.22
CA ALA A 249 -1.32 9.74 -33.01
C ALA A 249 -2.28 9.88 -34.21
N LYS A 250 -2.50 8.79 -34.96
CA LYS A 250 -3.44 8.77 -36.09
C LYS A 250 -4.90 8.99 -35.67
N SER A 251 -5.30 8.49 -34.50
CA SER A 251 -6.66 8.65 -33.98
C SER A 251 -6.89 10.08 -33.50
N LEU A 252 -5.93 10.62 -32.73
CA LEU A 252 -5.98 11.99 -32.23
C LEU A 252 -6.03 13.02 -33.38
N SER A 253 -5.18 12.85 -34.40
CA SER A 253 -5.21 13.70 -35.60
C SER A 253 -6.55 13.64 -36.35
N LYS A 254 -7.21 12.47 -36.43
CA LYS A 254 -8.55 12.34 -37.04
C LYS A 254 -9.65 13.01 -36.22
N LEU A 255 -9.49 13.12 -34.92
CA LEU A 255 -10.41 13.83 -34.02
C LEU A 255 -10.17 15.34 -34.03
N GLY A 256 -9.17 15.83 -34.76
CA GLY A 256 -8.88 17.25 -34.88
C GLY A 256 -7.96 17.82 -33.80
N VAL A 257 -7.25 16.95 -33.07
CA VAL A 257 -6.21 17.38 -32.13
C VAL A 257 -5.05 17.97 -32.92
N ASP A 258 -4.56 19.15 -32.52
CA ASP A 258 -3.47 19.84 -33.16
C ASP A 258 -2.16 19.02 -33.12
N ALA A 259 -1.40 19.07 -34.20
CA ALA A 259 -0.19 18.24 -34.32
C ALA A 259 0.85 18.50 -33.22
N GLU A 260 0.92 19.73 -32.72
CA GLU A 260 1.82 20.15 -31.61
C GLU A 260 1.39 19.56 -30.27
N ASP A 261 0.11 19.25 -30.07
CA ASP A 261 -0.44 18.71 -28.83
C ASP A 261 -0.40 17.18 -28.77
N ILE A 262 -0.31 16.49 -29.90
CA ILE A 262 -0.36 15.02 -29.95
C ILE A 262 0.72 14.39 -29.05
N ASP A 263 1.94 14.89 -29.07
CA ASP A 263 3.03 14.34 -28.24
C ASP A 263 2.73 14.57 -26.74
N VAL A 264 2.09 15.69 -26.37
CA VAL A 264 1.69 15.97 -25.00
C VAL A 264 0.57 15.00 -24.57
N PHE A 265 -0.47 14.78 -25.39
CA PHE A 265 -1.50 13.78 -25.15
C PHE A 265 -0.90 12.40 -24.88
N LEU A 266 0.07 11.98 -25.72
CA LEU A 266 0.74 10.70 -25.60
C LEU A 266 1.66 10.60 -24.38
N SER A 267 2.13 11.70 -23.81
CA SER A 267 2.94 11.73 -22.60
C SER A 267 2.07 11.71 -21.33
N GLU A 268 0.87 12.26 -21.38
CA GLU A 268 0.00 12.47 -20.22
C GLU A 268 -1.04 11.38 -19.98
N PHE A 269 -1.53 10.70 -21.05
CA PHE A 269 -2.69 9.78 -20.92
C PHE A 269 -2.51 8.67 -19.89
N ASN A 270 -1.28 8.25 -19.65
CA ASN A 270 -0.96 7.13 -18.77
C ASN A 270 -0.62 7.56 -17.33
N LYS A 271 -0.68 8.86 -17.03
CA LYS A 271 -0.37 9.42 -15.72
C LYS A 271 -1.59 9.44 -14.78
N LEU A 272 -1.31 9.56 -13.49
CA LEU A 272 -2.30 9.54 -12.40
C LEU A 272 -3.55 10.43 -12.67
N PRO A 273 -3.45 11.66 -13.24
CA PRO A 273 -4.63 12.49 -13.49
C PRO A 273 -5.62 11.90 -14.50
N ASN A 274 -5.24 10.95 -15.34
CA ASN A 274 -6.18 10.21 -16.19
C ASN A 274 -6.65 8.89 -15.57
N LEU A 275 -6.30 8.58 -14.32
CA LEU A 275 -6.57 7.28 -13.70
C LEU A 275 -7.62 7.40 -12.59
N GLN A 276 -8.38 6.34 -12.41
CA GLN A 276 -9.33 6.15 -11.32
C GLN A 276 -9.25 4.73 -10.75
N LEU A 277 -9.94 4.49 -9.62
CA LEU A 277 -10.24 3.14 -9.16
C LEU A 277 -11.69 2.82 -9.54
N LEU A 278 -11.86 1.87 -10.43
CA LEU A 278 -13.16 1.39 -10.85
C LEU A 278 -13.37 -0.04 -10.36
N GLU A 279 -14.60 -0.35 -9.94
CA GLU A 279 -14.97 -1.72 -9.57
C GLU A 279 -14.71 -2.67 -10.75
N ALA A 280 -14.21 -3.88 -10.45
CA ALA A 280 -13.74 -4.83 -11.46
C ALA A 280 -14.80 -5.11 -12.53
N THR A 281 -16.07 -5.29 -12.14
CA THR A 281 -17.18 -5.54 -13.08
C THR A 281 -17.42 -4.32 -13.97
N SER A 282 -17.56 -3.15 -13.37
CA SER A 282 -17.77 -1.88 -14.11
C SER A 282 -16.57 -1.54 -15.02
N ASN A 283 -15.36 -1.91 -14.61
CA ASN A 283 -14.16 -1.73 -15.44
C ASN A 283 -14.20 -2.61 -16.71
N ILE A 284 -14.64 -3.86 -16.57
CA ILE A 284 -14.81 -4.77 -17.73
C ILE A 284 -15.90 -4.23 -18.67
N GLU A 285 -17.03 -3.76 -18.12
CA GLU A 285 -18.14 -3.21 -18.89
C GLU A 285 -17.77 -1.90 -19.61
N LYS A 286 -16.99 -1.02 -18.97
CA LYS A 286 -16.49 0.22 -19.56
C LYS A 286 -15.58 -0.05 -20.77
N SER A 287 -14.65 -1.01 -20.64
CA SER A 287 -13.70 -1.39 -21.69
C SER A 287 -13.05 -0.15 -22.33
N ASP A 288 -13.24 0.05 -23.64
CA ASP A 288 -12.71 1.16 -24.42
C ASP A 288 -13.77 2.19 -24.83
N GLN A 289 -14.93 2.20 -24.14
CA GLN A 289 -15.98 3.19 -24.36
C GLN A 289 -15.46 4.60 -24.03
N GLU A 290 -15.87 5.54 -24.85
CA GLU A 290 -15.61 6.96 -24.61
C GLU A 290 -16.24 7.39 -23.27
N PHE A 291 -15.52 8.21 -22.48
CA PHE A 291 -15.88 8.45 -21.09
C PHE A 291 -17.24 9.14 -20.93
N GLY A 292 -17.54 10.12 -21.77
CA GLY A 292 -18.82 10.82 -21.74
C GLY A 292 -20.00 9.89 -22.05
N GLU A 293 -19.86 9.04 -23.08
CA GLU A 293 -20.89 8.06 -23.46
C GLU A 293 -21.10 7.01 -22.35
N TRP A 294 -20.01 6.50 -21.79
CA TRP A 294 -20.09 5.56 -20.68
C TRP A 294 -20.78 6.17 -19.44
N LEU A 295 -20.46 7.43 -19.13
CA LEU A 295 -21.06 8.15 -18.01
C LEU A 295 -22.57 8.34 -18.22
N ASP A 296 -23.00 8.66 -19.44
CA ASP A 296 -24.39 8.86 -19.79
C ASP A 296 -25.24 7.59 -19.64
N VAL A 297 -24.68 6.45 -20.02
CA VAL A 297 -25.34 5.15 -19.90
C VAL A 297 -25.45 4.71 -18.44
N ASN A 298 -24.38 4.87 -17.64
CA ASN A 298 -24.33 4.32 -16.28
C ASN A 298 -24.94 5.27 -15.24
N PHE A 299 -24.99 6.59 -15.52
CA PHE A 299 -25.50 7.62 -14.63
C PHE A 299 -26.50 8.52 -15.38
N PRO A 300 -27.72 8.03 -15.66
CA PRO A 300 -28.63 8.70 -16.57
C PRO A 300 -29.24 10.03 -16.05
N THR A 301 -29.09 10.30 -14.75
CA THR A 301 -29.59 11.58 -14.17
C THR A 301 -28.43 12.54 -13.93
N LEU A 302 -28.70 13.86 -14.04
CA LEU A 302 -27.72 14.91 -13.78
C LEU A 302 -27.11 14.77 -12.37
N GLU A 303 -27.95 14.52 -11.37
CA GLU A 303 -27.51 14.34 -9.97
C GLU A 303 -26.56 13.16 -9.81
N ALA A 304 -26.86 12.02 -10.45
CA ALA A 304 -26.00 10.83 -10.40
C ALA A 304 -24.66 11.07 -11.10
N LYS A 305 -24.67 11.74 -12.28
CA LYS A 305 -23.44 12.13 -12.98
C LYS A 305 -22.57 13.05 -12.15
N GLU A 306 -23.14 14.13 -11.63
CA GLU A 306 -22.41 15.08 -10.80
C GLU A 306 -21.87 14.43 -9.52
N SER A 307 -22.62 13.50 -8.91
CA SER A 307 -22.16 12.73 -7.75
C SER A 307 -20.94 11.88 -8.10
N TYR A 308 -21.00 11.17 -9.24
CA TYR A 308 -19.87 10.38 -9.73
C TYR A 308 -18.64 11.26 -10.02
N LEU A 309 -18.83 12.38 -10.76
CA LEU A 309 -17.73 13.29 -11.10
C LEU A 309 -17.04 13.84 -9.83
N ARG A 310 -17.82 14.32 -8.86
CA ARG A 310 -17.29 14.79 -7.58
C ARG A 310 -16.51 13.71 -6.81
N GLN A 311 -17.05 12.48 -6.75
CA GLN A 311 -16.38 11.36 -6.09
C GLN A 311 -15.06 11.00 -6.77
N ASN A 312 -14.96 11.21 -8.07
CA ASN A 312 -13.77 10.93 -8.87
C ASN A 312 -12.85 12.14 -9.09
N LEU A 313 -13.05 13.22 -8.31
CA LEU A 313 -12.26 14.45 -8.39
C LEU A 313 -12.27 15.06 -9.80
N ILE A 314 -13.42 15.05 -10.45
CA ILE A 314 -13.66 15.63 -11.76
C ILE A 314 -14.60 16.83 -11.61
N ALA A 315 -14.27 17.96 -12.22
CA ALA A 315 -15.12 19.15 -12.20
C ALA A 315 -16.43 18.90 -12.97
N THR A 316 -17.56 19.26 -12.37
CA THR A 316 -18.89 19.00 -12.95
C THR A 316 -19.23 19.89 -14.15
N ASN A 317 -18.52 20.99 -14.32
CA ASN A 317 -18.70 21.98 -15.38
C ASN A 317 -17.61 21.94 -16.46
N GLN A 318 -16.80 20.89 -16.49
CA GLN A 318 -15.70 20.74 -17.44
C GLN A 318 -16.14 19.85 -18.61
N SER A 319 -15.57 20.08 -19.80
CA SER A 319 -15.73 19.19 -20.94
C SER A 319 -15.13 17.81 -20.66
N LEU A 320 -15.83 16.77 -21.10
CA LEU A 320 -15.41 15.37 -21.02
C LEU A 320 -14.97 14.83 -22.39
N GLU A 321 -14.96 15.68 -23.42
CA GLU A 321 -14.55 15.33 -24.77
C GLU A 321 -13.04 15.06 -24.82
N LEU A 322 -12.62 14.07 -25.62
CA LEU A 322 -11.21 13.73 -25.75
C LEU A 322 -10.35 14.87 -26.32
N THR A 323 -10.93 15.73 -27.16
CA THR A 323 -10.25 16.93 -27.71
C THR A 323 -9.84 17.92 -26.63
N ASP A 324 -10.56 17.95 -25.51
CA ASP A 324 -10.30 18.82 -24.36
C ASP A 324 -9.45 18.15 -23.27
N PHE A 325 -8.82 17.01 -23.58
CA PHE A 325 -8.09 16.16 -22.63
C PHE A 325 -7.04 16.92 -21.83
N LEU A 326 -6.25 17.81 -22.43
CA LEU A 326 -5.22 18.56 -21.70
C LEU A 326 -5.82 19.48 -20.64
N ALA A 327 -6.92 20.17 -20.98
CA ALA A 327 -7.65 20.98 -20.00
C ALA A 327 -8.27 20.12 -18.89
N PHE A 328 -8.80 18.95 -19.25
CA PHE A 328 -9.32 17.96 -18.30
C PHE A 328 -8.24 17.51 -17.31
N ILE A 329 -7.07 17.12 -17.79
CA ILE A 329 -5.94 16.65 -16.98
C ILE A 329 -5.48 17.75 -16.01
N GLU A 330 -5.33 18.99 -16.48
CA GLU A 330 -4.82 20.09 -15.65
C GLU A 330 -5.75 20.40 -14.47
N VAL A 331 -7.05 20.50 -14.73
CA VAL A 331 -8.04 20.76 -13.67
C VAL A 331 -8.07 19.59 -12.66
N ARG A 332 -8.08 18.36 -13.15
CA ARG A 332 -8.11 17.19 -12.27
C ARG A 332 -6.81 17.03 -11.45
N LYS A 333 -5.68 17.34 -12.06
CA LYS A 333 -4.35 17.37 -11.40
C LYS A 333 -4.37 18.32 -10.21
N GLN A 334 -4.94 19.51 -10.39
CA GLN A 334 -5.09 20.49 -9.32
C GLN A 334 -5.97 19.96 -8.17
N TYR A 335 -7.12 19.36 -8.46
CA TYR A 335 -8.01 18.77 -7.44
C TYR A 335 -7.33 17.63 -6.68
N MET A 336 -6.60 16.75 -7.39
CA MET A 336 -5.84 15.69 -6.76
C MET A 336 -4.71 16.25 -5.88
N LYS A 337 -4.00 17.28 -6.33
CA LYS A 337 -2.94 17.95 -5.57
C LYS A 337 -3.48 18.51 -4.26
N GLU A 338 -4.54 19.27 -4.31
CA GLU A 338 -5.18 19.86 -3.12
C GLU A 338 -5.64 18.79 -2.12
N GLN A 339 -6.23 17.71 -2.63
CA GLN A 339 -6.67 16.60 -1.80
C GLN A 339 -5.48 15.87 -1.14
N LEU A 340 -4.41 15.59 -1.88
CA LEU A 340 -3.21 14.94 -1.37
C LEU A 340 -2.48 15.82 -0.34
N VAL A 341 -2.33 17.12 -0.60
CA VAL A 341 -1.75 18.09 0.35
C VAL A 341 -2.51 18.04 1.67
N ARG A 342 -3.84 18.03 1.63
CA ARG A 342 -4.70 17.96 2.81
C ARG A 342 -4.58 16.61 3.54
N MET A 343 -4.65 15.51 2.80
CA MET A 343 -4.62 14.15 3.38
C MET A 343 -3.26 13.77 3.94
N LEU A 344 -2.19 14.27 3.35
CA LEU A 344 -0.82 13.97 3.75
C LEU A 344 -0.21 15.07 4.65
N ASP A 345 -1.05 16.01 5.13
CA ASP A 345 -0.66 17.11 6.05
C ASP A 345 0.63 17.81 5.58
N VAL A 346 0.64 18.19 4.29
CA VAL A 346 1.78 18.89 3.69
C VAL A 346 1.70 20.36 4.06
N LYS A 347 2.75 20.87 4.70
CA LYS A 347 2.86 22.31 4.98
C LYS A 347 3.19 23.05 3.68
N VAL A 348 2.24 23.79 3.18
CA VAL A 348 2.46 24.73 2.06
C VAL A 348 3.28 25.90 2.58
N ILE A 349 4.47 26.09 2.04
CA ILE A 349 5.29 27.27 2.34
C ILE A 349 4.71 28.41 1.49
N THR A 350 3.78 29.16 2.04
CA THR A 350 3.41 30.45 1.45
C THR A 350 4.60 31.39 1.59
N VAL A 351 5.34 31.59 0.51
CA VAL A 351 6.29 32.70 0.42
C VAL A 351 5.47 33.97 0.44
N SER A 352 5.45 34.64 1.60
CA SER A 352 4.83 35.96 1.70
C SER A 352 5.61 36.91 0.79
N SER A 353 4.92 37.54 -0.14
CA SER A 353 5.43 38.52 -1.13
C SER A 353 5.81 39.87 -0.48
N GLU A 354 6.35 39.87 0.73
CA GLU A 354 6.69 41.10 1.46
C GLU A 354 8.16 41.48 1.41
N GLU A 355 9.03 40.73 0.73
CA GLU A 355 10.47 41.10 0.61
C GLU A 355 10.89 41.64 -0.77
N ALA A 356 9.95 42.11 -1.60
CA ALA A 356 10.26 42.73 -2.89
C ALA A 356 10.14 44.25 -2.90
N SER A 357 10.34 44.91 -1.75
CA SER A 357 10.40 46.40 -1.68
C SER A 357 11.28 46.83 -0.49
N ALA A 358 12.59 46.67 -0.63
CA ALA A 358 13.59 47.40 0.12
C ALA A 358 14.83 47.66 -0.76
#